data_2ee05d5deb634c0c4f4a0ed09ee71324
#
_entry.id   2ee05d5deb634c0c4f4a0ed09ee71324
#
_cell.length_a   1.000
_cell.length_b   1.000
_cell.length_c   1.000
_cell.angle_alpha   90.00
_cell.angle_beta   90.00
_cell.angle_gamma   90.00
#
_symmetry.space_group_name_H-M   'P 1'
#
loop_
_entity.id
_entity.type
_entity.pdbx_description
1 polymer ?
#
loop_
_entity_poly.entity_id
_entity_poly.type
_entity_poly.pdbx_seq_one_letter_code
_entity_poly.pdbx_strand_id
1 'polypeptide(L)'
;MKKHILILALILTSLCAFSQRHRLPNGEPYDIFMQIKPMGGIALGDFAKNNTYIYGSHFALEFQLQETKLGIGLEFGYNYCVPMAIKRPFLQTKNNWASHQIPMILNFNYYIFNERIKPYVGLGIGTIWGRYDYSLSTEESTEEYYLRDFEGQSGWRFGLTPKVGLMISMDHRHGFGLEFSLPYQFGFNRLETQYSINLGLNYTYIID
;
A
#
# COMPACT_ATOMS: atom_id res chain seq x y z
N MET A 1 -15.02 11.31 17.28
CA MET A 1 -15.25 9.92 16.86
C MET A 1 -16.60 9.69 16.17
N LYS A 2 -17.76 10.03 16.78
CA LYS A 2 -19.09 9.77 16.16
C LYS A 2 -19.29 10.36 14.75
N LYS A 3 -18.76 11.57 14.47
CA LYS A 3 -18.88 12.22 13.16
C LYS A 3 -18.13 11.47 12.03
N HIS A 4 -16.98 10.87 12.33
CA HIS A 4 -16.22 10.11 11.32
C HIS A 4 -16.85 8.74 11.01
N ILE A 5 -17.48 8.13 12.00
CA ILE A 5 -18.25 6.89 11.81
C ILE A 5 -19.48 7.15 10.93
N LEU A 6 -20.15 8.29 11.12
CA LEU A 6 -21.30 8.67 10.30
C LEU A 6 -20.91 8.92 8.84
N ILE A 7 -19.79 9.59 8.60
CA ILE A 7 -19.26 9.85 7.25
C ILE A 7 -18.87 8.51 6.58
N LEU A 8 -18.20 7.62 7.30
CA LEU A 8 -17.84 6.30 6.79
C LEU A 8 -19.08 5.46 6.45
N ALA A 9 -20.10 5.48 7.32
CA ALA A 9 -21.38 4.80 7.09
C ALA A 9 -22.12 5.40 5.87
N LEU A 10 -22.09 6.72 5.68
CA LEU A 10 -22.69 7.40 4.52
C LEU A 10 -21.96 7.05 3.22
N ILE A 11 -20.64 6.95 3.25
CA ILE A 11 -19.84 6.51 2.10
C ILE A 11 -20.16 5.05 1.77
N LEU A 12 -20.20 4.16 2.77
CA LEU A 12 -20.54 2.75 2.58
C LEU A 12 -21.98 2.56 2.06
N THR A 13 -22.95 3.31 2.57
CA THR A 13 -24.33 3.22 2.10
C THR A 13 -24.51 3.81 0.69
N SER A 14 -23.76 4.86 0.34
CA SER A 14 -23.76 5.38 -1.03
C SER A 14 -23.16 4.37 -2.02
N LEU A 15 -22.10 3.65 -1.62
CA LEU A 15 -21.51 2.58 -2.44
C LEU A 15 -22.50 1.40 -2.64
N CYS A 16 -23.27 1.05 -1.60
CA CYS A 16 -24.29 0.00 -1.72
C CYS A 16 -25.49 0.41 -2.61
N ALA A 17 -25.79 1.69 -2.75
CA ALA A 17 -26.87 2.17 -3.61
C ALA A 17 -26.55 2.05 -5.12
N PHE A 18 -25.29 1.79 -5.47
CA PHE A 18 -24.85 1.57 -6.85
C PHE A 18 -24.97 0.12 -7.33
N SER A 19 -25.68 -0.76 -6.60
CA SER A 19 -25.86 -2.18 -6.93
C SER A 19 -26.85 -2.48 -8.07
N GLN A 20 -26.92 -1.66 -9.10
CA GLN A 20 -27.61 -2.01 -10.34
C GLN A 20 -26.57 -2.34 -11.39
N ARG A 21 -26.80 -3.36 -12.23
CA ARG A 21 -25.91 -3.68 -13.37
C ARG A 21 -25.59 -2.43 -14.14
N HIS A 22 -24.42 -1.88 -13.84
CA HIS A 22 -24.00 -0.63 -14.42
C HIS A 22 -23.42 -0.90 -15.80
N ARG A 23 -23.83 -0.10 -16.76
CA ARG A 23 -23.23 -0.03 -18.08
C ARG A 23 -22.72 1.38 -18.30
N LEU A 24 -21.53 1.47 -18.87
CA LEU A 24 -21.05 2.75 -19.36
C LEU A 24 -21.99 3.30 -20.45
N PRO A 25 -21.92 4.60 -20.77
CA PRO A 25 -22.71 5.20 -21.85
C PRO A 25 -22.56 4.51 -23.21
N ASN A 26 -21.44 3.84 -23.46
CA ASN A 26 -21.19 3.00 -24.63
C ASN A 26 -21.79 1.60 -24.53
N GLY A 27 -22.43 1.23 -23.41
CA GLY A 27 -23.06 -0.07 -23.18
C GLY A 27 -22.13 -1.14 -22.63
N GLU A 28 -20.85 -0.86 -22.42
CA GLU A 28 -19.88 -1.83 -21.87
C GLU A 28 -20.22 -2.16 -20.40
N PRO A 29 -20.33 -3.46 -20.05
CA PRO A 29 -20.54 -3.90 -18.68
C PRO A 29 -19.25 -3.73 -17.85
N TYR A 30 -19.39 -3.39 -16.59
CA TYR A 30 -18.28 -3.31 -15.65
C TYR A 30 -18.62 -3.90 -14.29
N ASP A 31 -17.61 -4.40 -13.60
CA ASP A 31 -17.68 -4.89 -12.23
C ASP A 31 -16.97 -3.91 -11.29
N ILE A 32 -17.46 -3.78 -10.08
CA ILE A 32 -16.79 -3.00 -9.04
C ILE A 32 -16.17 -3.98 -8.04
N PHE A 33 -14.86 -3.90 -7.86
CA PHE A 33 -14.12 -4.70 -6.90
C PHE A 33 -13.78 -3.88 -5.67
N MET A 34 -14.23 -4.34 -4.52
CA MET A 34 -13.76 -3.85 -3.22
C MET A 34 -12.77 -4.86 -2.67
N GLN A 35 -11.55 -4.42 -2.40
CA GLN A 35 -10.47 -5.32 -2.00
C GLN A 35 -9.87 -4.92 -0.65
N ILE A 36 -9.59 -5.93 0.18
CA ILE A 36 -8.75 -5.79 1.38
C ILE A 36 -7.50 -6.61 1.12
N LYS A 37 -6.34 -5.97 1.30
CA LYS A 37 -5.03 -6.52 0.93
C LYS A 37 -4.06 -6.46 2.12
N PRO A 38 -4.09 -7.42 3.06
CA PRO A 38 -2.95 -7.59 3.96
C PRO A 38 -1.71 -7.93 3.16
N MET A 39 -0.59 -7.28 3.48
CA MET A 39 0.66 -7.43 2.75
C MET A 39 1.86 -7.52 3.67
N GLY A 40 2.88 -8.21 3.20
CA GLY A 40 4.20 -8.23 3.79
C GLY A 40 5.26 -7.99 2.72
N GLY A 41 6.40 -7.43 3.11
CA GLY A 41 7.46 -7.12 2.16
C GLY A 41 8.83 -7.01 2.81
N ILE A 42 9.81 -6.85 1.94
CA ILE A 42 11.23 -6.70 2.28
C ILE A 42 11.72 -5.39 1.67
N ALA A 43 12.35 -4.57 2.50
CA ALA A 43 13.03 -3.36 2.05
C ALA A 43 14.26 -3.73 1.20
N LEU A 44 14.56 -2.92 0.18
CA LEU A 44 15.70 -3.14 -0.71
C LEU A 44 16.59 -1.89 -0.80
N GLY A 45 17.85 -2.08 -1.22
CA GLY A 45 18.84 -1.04 -1.45
C GLY A 45 19.10 -0.15 -0.24
N ASP A 46 19.12 1.17 -0.43
CA ASP A 46 19.38 2.11 0.67
C ASP A 46 18.28 2.08 1.73
N PHE A 47 17.04 1.81 1.34
CA PHE A 47 15.94 1.62 2.27
C PHE A 47 16.16 0.43 3.21
N ALA A 48 16.81 -0.63 2.74
CA ALA A 48 17.17 -1.81 3.55
C ALA A 48 18.26 -1.54 4.60
N LYS A 49 18.99 -0.42 4.49
CA LYS A 49 19.97 -0.04 5.51
C LYS A 49 19.32 0.33 6.84
N ASN A 50 18.07 0.81 6.77
CA ASN A 50 17.33 1.32 7.93
C ASN A 50 16.10 0.46 8.28
N ASN A 51 15.59 -0.32 7.33
CA ASN A 51 14.36 -1.11 7.50
C ASN A 51 14.57 -2.53 6.98
N THR A 52 13.96 -3.52 7.63
CA THR A 52 14.08 -4.92 7.23
C THR A 52 12.81 -5.42 6.55
N TYR A 53 11.69 -5.34 7.25
CA TYR A 53 10.41 -5.85 6.82
C TYR A 53 9.38 -4.73 6.74
N ILE A 54 8.37 -4.94 5.90
CA ILE A 54 7.23 -4.06 5.75
C ILE A 54 5.99 -4.91 6.00
N TYR A 55 5.10 -4.42 6.86
CA TYR A 55 3.78 -5.02 7.09
C TYR A 55 2.73 -3.97 6.85
N GLY A 56 1.66 -4.35 6.19
CA GLY A 56 0.61 -3.40 5.91
C GLY A 56 -0.72 -4.05 5.61
N SER A 57 -1.70 -3.18 5.50
CA SER A 57 -3.01 -3.54 4.96
C SER A 57 -3.50 -2.40 4.09
N HIS A 58 -3.96 -2.75 2.90
CA HIS A 58 -4.51 -1.80 1.94
C HIS A 58 -5.98 -2.10 1.68
N PHE A 59 -6.71 -1.06 1.37
CA PHE A 59 -8.06 -1.11 0.83
C PHE A 59 -8.02 -0.58 -0.60
N ALA A 60 -8.64 -1.28 -1.53
CA ALA A 60 -8.75 -0.82 -2.91
C ALA A 60 -10.18 -0.91 -3.41
N LEU A 61 -10.54 0.07 -4.23
CA LEU A 61 -11.77 0.10 -5.01
C LEU A 61 -11.36 0.16 -6.48
N GLU A 62 -11.80 -0.82 -7.27
CA GLU A 62 -11.44 -0.96 -8.68
C GLU A 62 -12.66 -1.15 -9.54
N PHE A 63 -12.69 -0.46 -10.68
CA PHE A 63 -13.68 -0.62 -11.76
C PHE A 63 -13.04 -1.47 -12.85
N GLN A 64 -13.52 -2.69 -13.03
CA GLN A 64 -13.07 -3.58 -14.10
C GLN A 64 -14.03 -3.49 -15.30
N LEU A 65 -13.50 -3.07 -16.43
CA LEU A 65 -14.19 -3.10 -17.72
C LEU A 65 -14.09 -4.50 -18.31
N GLN A 66 -15.23 -5.16 -18.53
CA GLN A 66 -15.23 -6.59 -18.89
C GLN A 66 -14.72 -6.83 -20.31
N GLU A 67 -15.08 -5.96 -21.28
CA GLU A 67 -14.69 -6.14 -22.69
C GLU A 67 -13.21 -5.81 -22.92
N THR A 68 -12.76 -4.68 -22.38
CA THR A 68 -11.37 -4.22 -22.53
C THR A 68 -10.41 -4.91 -21.59
N LYS A 69 -10.93 -5.63 -20.58
CA LYS A 69 -10.14 -6.30 -19.54
C LYS A 69 -9.27 -5.34 -18.72
N LEU A 70 -9.61 -4.07 -18.71
CA LEU A 70 -8.91 -3.04 -17.97
C LEU A 70 -9.58 -2.82 -16.61
N GLY A 71 -8.76 -2.73 -15.58
CA GLY A 71 -9.15 -2.29 -14.24
C GLY A 71 -8.54 -0.94 -13.93
N ILE A 72 -9.34 -0.02 -13.42
CA ILE A 72 -8.89 1.28 -12.92
C ILE A 72 -9.37 1.41 -11.49
N GLY A 73 -8.45 1.62 -10.54
CA GLY A 73 -8.81 1.63 -9.14
C GLY A 73 -8.01 2.59 -8.29
N LEU A 74 -8.57 2.91 -7.13
CA LEU A 74 -7.90 3.67 -6.08
C LEU A 74 -7.56 2.73 -4.93
N GLU A 75 -6.35 2.86 -4.41
CA GLU A 75 -5.84 2.08 -3.30
C GLU A 75 -5.30 3.00 -2.21
N PHE A 76 -5.74 2.74 -0.98
CA PHE A 76 -5.27 3.42 0.23
C PHE A 76 -4.78 2.37 1.20
N GLY A 77 -3.72 2.69 1.93
CA GLY A 77 -3.19 1.72 2.86
C GLY A 77 -2.43 2.33 4.02
N TYR A 78 -1.96 1.43 4.86
CA TYR A 78 -1.04 1.74 5.93
C TYR A 78 0.04 0.67 5.96
N ASN A 79 1.30 1.10 5.98
CA ASN A 79 2.47 0.24 6.10
C ASN A 79 3.28 0.63 7.31
N TYR A 80 3.69 -0.37 8.05
CA TYR A 80 4.69 -0.28 9.11
C TYR A 80 5.98 -0.91 8.63
N CYS A 81 7.07 -0.13 8.65
CA CYS A 81 8.39 -0.61 8.26
C CYS A 81 9.19 -0.90 9.52
N VAL A 82 9.57 -2.15 9.69
CA VAL A 82 10.34 -2.61 10.85
C VAL A 82 11.76 -2.10 10.78
N PRO A 83 12.23 -1.37 11.79
CA PRO A 83 13.58 -0.85 11.80
C PRO A 83 14.62 -1.95 11.87
N MET A 84 15.74 -1.76 11.19
CA MET A 84 16.90 -2.62 11.31
C MET A 84 17.62 -2.32 12.62
N ALA A 85 17.83 -3.33 13.46
CA ALA A 85 18.65 -3.20 14.66
C ALA A 85 20.13 -3.06 14.27
N ILE A 86 20.63 -1.82 14.20
CA ILE A 86 22.04 -1.55 13.91
C ILE A 86 22.82 -1.76 15.22
N LYS A 87 23.52 -2.88 15.35
CA LYS A 87 24.53 -3.09 16.40
C LYS A 87 25.79 -2.31 16.00
N ARG A 88 25.95 -1.10 16.50
CA ARG A 88 27.25 -0.41 16.44
C ARG A 88 28.09 -0.81 17.66
N PRO A 89 29.33 -1.29 17.47
CA PRO A 89 30.15 -1.83 18.57
C PRO A 89 30.58 -0.82 19.64
N PHE A 90 30.41 0.48 19.39
CA PHE A 90 30.83 1.55 20.29
C PHE A 90 29.71 2.42 20.85
N LEU A 91 28.46 2.24 20.40
CA LEU A 91 27.30 2.96 20.87
C LEU A 91 26.19 1.94 21.11
N GLN A 92 25.84 1.73 22.38
CA GLN A 92 24.65 0.92 22.75
C GLN A 92 23.36 1.71 22.44
N THR A 93 23.24 2.27 21.26
CA THR A 93 22.03 2.97 20.84
C THR A 93 21.09 1.97 20.22
N LYS A 94 19.99 1.66 20.90
CA LYS A 94 18.82 1.06 20.29
C LYS A 94 18.19 2.10 19.35
N ASN A 95 18.59 2.12 18.10
CA ASN A 95 17.92 2.92 17.09
C ASN A 95 16.58 2.25 16.73
N ASN A 96 15.53 2.63 17.42
CA ASN A 96 14.17 2.23 17.05
C ASN A 96 13.65 3.21 15.98
N TRP A 97 14.02 3.00 14.74
CA TRP A 97 13.58 3.82 13.61
C TRP A 97 12.33 3.21 13.00
N ALA A 98 11.20 3.44 13.63
CA ALA A 98 9.93 3.01 13.06
C ALA A 98 9.56 3.96 11.92
N SER A 99 9.20 3.41 10.78
CA SER A 99 8.70 4.15 9.64
C SER A 99 7.25 3.77 9.37
N HIS A 100 6.40 4.79 9.33
CA HIS A 100 4.98 4.66 9.04
C HIS A 100 4.71 5.25 7.66
N GLN A 101 3.97 4.55 6.82
CA GLN A 101 3.66 4.99 5.47
C GLN A 101 2.17 4.88 5.19
N ILE A 102 1.62 5.89 4.55
CA ILE A 102 0.23 5.93 4.06
C ILE A 102 0.27 6.08 2.55
N PRO A 103 0.20 4.98 1.79
CA PRO A 103 0.12 5.02 0.33
C PRO A 103 -1.27 5.44 -0.13
N MET A 104 -1.30 6.23 -1.21
CA MET A 104 -2.48 6.60 -2.00
C MET A 104 -2.13 6.39 -3.46
N ILE A 105 -2.68 5.34 -4.06
CA ILE A 105 -2.24 4.82 -5.35
C ILE A 105 -3.43 4.72 -6.31
N LEU A 106 -3.26 5.24 -7.51
CA LEU A 106 -4.14 4.98 -8.64
C LEU A 106 -3.59 3.77 -9.39
N ASN A 107 -4.39 2.72 -9.49
CA ASN A 107 -4.03 1.46 -10.10
C ASN A 107 -4.61 1.33 -11.50
N PHE A 108 -3.79 0.78 -12.41
CA PHE A 108 -4.17 0.36 -13.75
C PHE A 108 -3.81 -1.10 -13.88
N ASN A 109 -4.80 -1.97 -14.00
CA ASN A 109 -4.63 -3.42 -14.11
C ASN A 109 -5.12 -3.89 -15.48
N TYR A 110 -4.41 -4.82 -16.08
CA TYR A 110 -4.85 -5.52 -17.29
C TYR A 110 -5.02 -7.00 -16.96
N TYR A 111 -6.25 -7.49 -17.07
CA TYR A 111 -6.63 -8.88 -16.82
C TYR A 111 -6.43 -9.71 -18.09
N ILE A 112 -5.55 -10.72 -18.03
CA ILE A 112 -5.22 -11.58 -19.18
C ILE A 112 -6.44 -12.40 -19.57
N PHE A 113 -7.10 -13.01 -18.58
CA PHE A 113 -8.34 -13.75 -18.73
C PHE A 113 -9.45 -13.14 -17.87
N ASN A 114 -10.69 -13.23 -18.35
CA ASN A 114 -11.85 -12.69 -17.64
C ASN A 114 -12.78 -13.82 -17.14
N GLU A 115 -12.17 -14.95 -16.79
CA GLU A 115 -12.84 -16.13 -16.28
C GLU A 115 -12.76 -16.22 -14.75
N ARG A 116 -13.01 -17.39 -14.20
CA ARG A 116 -12.90 -17.68 -12.75
C ARG A 116 -11.49 -17.39 -12.19
N ILE A 117 -10.47 -17.63 -13.00
CA ILE A 117 -9.07 -17.35 -12.66
C ILE A 117 -8.64 -16.15 -13.51
N LYS A 118 -8.36 -15.04 -12.87
CA LYS A 118 -8.03 -13.75 -13.50
C LYS A 118 -6.58 -13.34 -13.17
N PRO A 119 -5.58 -13.85 -13.90
CA PRO A 119 -4.23 -13.29 -13.78
C PRO A 119 -4.19 -11.88 -14.37
N TYR A 120 -3.44 -11.00 -13.74
CA TYR A 120 -3.31 -9.62 -14.17
C TYR A 120 -1.89 -9.09 -14.03
N VAL A 121 -1.59 -8.10 -14.83
CA VAL A 121 -0.41 -7.25 -14.70
C VAL A 121 -0.89 -5.82 -14.47
N GLY A 122 -0.18 -5.06 -13.67
CA GLY A 122 -0.65 -3.72 -13.34
C GLY A 122 0.47 -2.75 -13.02
N LEU A 123 0.09 -1.48 -13.01
CA LEU A 123 0.93 -0.36 -12.60
C LEU A 123 0.14 0.53 -11.66
N GLY A 124 0.66 0.72 -10.46
CA GLY A 124 0.20 1.72 -9.53
C GLY A 124 1.02 3.01 -9.68
N ILE A 125 0.34 4.15 -9.66
CA ILE A 125 0.95 5.48 -9.70
C ILE A 125 0.35 6.27 -8.54
N GLY A 126 1.19 6.86 -7.68
CA GLY A 126 0.61 7.57 -6.56
C GLY A 126 1.60 8.27 -5.67
N THR A 127 1.10 8.69 -4.54
CA THR A 127 1.87 9.35 -3.50
C THR A 127 1.86 8.52 -2.23
N ILE A 128 2.95 8.61 -1.49
CA ILE A 128 3.11 7.93 -0.21
C ILE A 128 3.55 8.98 0.80
N TRP A 129 2.70 9.22 1.78
CA TRP A 129 3.09 9.99 2.94
C TRP A 129 3.83 9.08 3.92
N GLY A 130 5.00 9.50 4.38
CA GLY A 130 5.79 8.73 5.33
C GLY A 130 6.21 9.56 6.52
N ARG A 131 6.17 8.95 7.70
CA ARG A 131 6.74 9.48 8.94
C ARG A 131 7.81 8.52 9.43
N TYR A 132 8.96 9.08 9.76
CA TYR A 132 10.10 8.36 10.34
C TYR A 132 10.25 8.83 11.77
N ASP A 133 10.00 7.96 12.71
CA ASP A 133 10.24 8.23 14.11
C ASP A 133 11.65 7.74 14.48
N TYR A 134 12.51 8.69 14.84
CA TYR A 134 13.86 8.39 15.34
C TYR A 134 13.80 8.47 16.87
N SER A 135 14.04 7.37 17.57
CA SER A 135 14.31 7.40 19.00
C SER A 135 15.76 6.98 19.25
N LEU A 136 16.55 7.90 19.75
CA LEU A 136 17.86 7.63 20.31
C LEU A 136 17.69 7.37 21.80
N SER A 137 17.76 6.14 22.27
CA SER A 137 17.91 5.84 23.68
C SER A 137 19.41 5.91 24.02
N THR A 138 19.83 6.99 24.63
CA THR A 138 21.16 7.11 25.24
C THR A 138 21.10 6.45 26.62
N GLU A 139 21.70 5.27 26.77
CA GLU A 139 22.18 4.88 28.09
C GLU A 139 23.49 5.63 28.32
N GLU A 140 23.54 6.36 29.44
CA GLU A 140 24.58 7.29 29.88
C GLU A 140 25.99 6.91 29.44
N SER A 141 26.58 7.69 28.56
CA SER A 141 28.03 7.79 28.41
C SER A 141 28.43 9.26 28.44
N THR A 142 29.33 9.56 29.33
CA THR A 142 29.87 10.86 29.77
C THR A 142 30.75 11.58 28.74
N GLU A 143 30.48 11.45 27.45
CA GLU A 143 31.14 12.26 26.42
C GLU A 143 30.08 13.00 25.59
N GLU A 144 30.15 14.33 25.66
CA GLU A 144 29.36 15.30 24.89
C GLU A 144 29.61 15.09 23.39
N TYR A 145 29.05 14.07 22.81
CA TYR A 145 28.82 14.06 21.36
C TYR A 145 27.48 14.72 21.10
N TYR A 146 27.48 15.84 20.37
CA TYR A 146 26.33 16.53 19.85
C TYR A 146 25.43 15.56 19.06
N LEU A 147 24.55 14.87 19.75
CA LEU A 147 23.41 14.20 19.16
C LEU A 147 22.45 15.30 18.77
N ARG A 148 22.45 15.69 17.51
CA ARG A 148 21.36 16.46 16.94
C ARG A 148 20.10 15.64 17.15
N ASP A 149 19.13 16.20 17.90
CA ASP A 149 17.77 15.73 17.95
C ASP A 149 17.26 15.69 16.51
N PHE A 150 17.25 14.51 15.92
CA PHE A 150 16.59 14.30 14.65
C PHE A 150 15.11 14.22 14.95
N GLU A 151 14.42 15.35 14.89
CA GLU A 151 12.97 15.41 14.88
C GLU A 151 12.47 14.48 13.78
N GLY A 152 11.45 13.66 14.09
CA GLY A 152 10.86 12.72 13.15
C GLY A 152 10.51 13.41 11.83
N GLN A 153 11.14 12.99 10.73
CA GLN A 153 10.90 13.59 9.42
C GLN A 153 9.64 12.98 8.83
N SER A 154 8.74 13.83 8.37
CA SER A 154 7.58 13.41 7.60
C SER A 154 7.61 14.06 6.21
N GLY A 155 7.10 13.37 5.23
CA GLY A 155 7.06 13.91 3.87
C GLY A 155 6.36 13.02 2.87
N TRP A 156 6.09 13.61 1.73
CA TRP A 156 5.47 12.94 0.60
C TRP A 156 6.53 12.40 -0.35
N ARG A 157 6.27 11.22 -0.91
CA ARG A 157 7.01 10.64 -2.02
C ARG A 157 6.05 10.34 -3.15
N PHE A 158 6.53 10.50 -4.38
CA PHE A 158 5.84 9.97 -5.55
C PHE A 158 6.28 8.53 -5.78
N GLY A 159 5.37 7.65 -6.15
CA GLY A 159 5.67 6.23 -6.34
C GLY A 159 5.12 5.64 -7.62
N LEU A 160 5.88 4.70 -8.15
CA LEU A 160 5.45 3.76 -9.17
C LEU A 160 5.47 2.37 -8.57
N THR A 161 4.41 1.59 -8.82
CA THR A 161 4.26 0.24 -8.25
C THR A 161 3.88 -0.74 -9.36
N PRO A 162 4.86 -1.25 -10.13
CA PRO A 162 4.62 -2.39 -11.00
C PRO A 162 4.15 -3.59 -10.17
N LYS A 163 3.17 -4.32 -10.69
CA LYS A 163 2.61 -5.47 -9.98
C LYS A 163 2.10 -6.54 -10.92
N VAL A 164 2.11 -7.75 -10.43
CA VAL A 164 1.49 -8.91 -11.06
C VAL A 164 0.65 -9.62 -10.01
N GLY A 165 -0.47 -10.17 -10.42
CA GLY A 165 -1.33 -10.85 -9.48
C GLY A 165 -2.22 -11.88 -10.13
N LEU A 166 -2.87 -12.62 -9.26
CA LEU A 166 -3.84 -13.63 -9.60
C LEU A 166 -5.06 -13.44 -8.71
N MET A 167 -6.24 -13.31 -9.30
CA MET A 167 -7.51 -13.31 -8.59
C MET A 167 -8.29 -14.56 -8.97
N ILE A 168 -8.86 -15.24 -7.99
CA ILE A 168 -9.70 -16.42 -8.14
C ILE A 168 -11.09 -16.09 -7.60
N SER A 169 -12.08 -16.02 -8.47
CA SER A 169 -13.47 -15.84 -8.08
C SER A 169 -14.01 -17.16 -7.48
N MET A 170 -14.42 -17.11 -6.24
CA MET A 170 -15.00 -18.27 -5.54
C MET A 170 -16.47 -18.45 -5.93
N ASP A 171 -17.18 -17.33 -5.96
CA ASP A 171 -18.58 -17.25 -6.37
C ASP A 171 -18.81 -15.92 -7.13
N HIS A 172 -20.08 -15.51 -7.31
CA HIS A 172 -20.44 -14.26 -8.02
C HIS A 172 -19.98 -12.99 -7.29
N ARG A 173 -19.70 -13.07 -5.98
CA ARG A 173 -19.41 -11.89 -5.15
C ARG A 173 -18.08 -11.94 -4.44
N HIS A 174 -17.46 -13.09 -4.34
CA HIS A 174 -16.26 -13.25 -3.53
C HIS A 174 -15.10 -13.79 -4.35
N GLY A 175 -13.93 -13.21 -4.13
CA GLY A 175 -12.67 -13.65 -4.72
C GLY A 175 -11.52 -13.58 -3.72
N PHE A 176 -10.52 -14.39 -3.98
CA PHE A 176 -9.24 -14.36 -3.27
C PHE A 176 -8.12 -14.25 -4.29
N GLY A 177 -7.03 -13.63 -3.88
CA GLY A 177 -5.90 -13.46 -4.79
C GLY A 177 -4.59 -13.32 -4.09
N LEU A 178 -3.56 -13.37 -4.93
CA LEU A 178 -2.18 -13.07 -4.58
C LEU A 178 -1.70 -11.93 -5.47
N GLU A 179 -1.00 -10.96 -4.89
CA GLU A 179 -0.38 -9.86 -5.61
C GLU A 179 1.09 -9.77 -5.21
N PHE A 180 1.97 -9.75 -6.20
CA PHE A 180 3.37 -9.41 -6.03
C PHE A 180 3.59 -8.01 -6.60
N SER A 181 4.23 -7.13 -5.82
CA SER A 181 4.45 -5.75 -6.22
C SER A 181 5.85 -5.26 -5.88
N LEU A 182 6.33 -4.30 -6.69
CA LEU A 182 7.64 -3.68 -6.59
C LEU A 182 7.47 -2.15 -6.45
N PRO A 183 7.08 -1.63 -5.29
CA PRO A 183 6.98 -0.20 -5.09
C PRO A 183 8.34 0.47 -5.22
N TYR A 184 8.40 1.47 -6.08
CA TYR A 184 9.54 2.36 -6.26
C TYR A 184 9.10 3.79 -5.93
N GLN A 185 9.65 4.36 -4.86
CA GLN A 185 9.24 5.63 -4.30
C GLN A 185 10.35 6.64 -4.44
N PHE A 186 10.10 7.69 -5.22
CA PHE A 186 11.03 8.78 -5.42
C PHE A 186 10.98 9.74 -4.23
N GLY A 187 12.13 10.00 -3.63
CA GLY A 187 12.24 10.99 -2.57
C GLY A 187 12.29 12.41 -3.12
N PHE A 188 11.59 13.34 -2.45
CA PHE A 188 11.69 14.77 -2.68
C PHE A 188 12.35 15.44 -1.47
N ASN A 189 13.07 16.54 -1.66
CA ASN A 189 13.58 17.39 -0.59
C ASN A 189 14.39 16.63 0.50
N ARG A 190 15.45 15.94 0.11
CA ARG A 190 16.36 15.16 0.98
C ARG A 190 15.80 13.81 1.49
N LEU A 191 14.61 13.42 1.07
CA LEU A 191 14.11 12.08 1.35
C LEU A 191 14.77 11.09 0.38
N GLU A 192 15.30 10.00 0.91
CA GLU A 192 15.91 8.95 0.08
C GLU A 192 14.87 8.22 -0.76
N THR A 193 15.28 7.77 -1.94
CA THR A 193 14.49 6.88 -2.78
C THR A 193 14.34 5.53 -2.07
N GLN A 194 13.12 5.00 -2.05
CA GLN A 194 12.81 3.75 -1.39
C GLN A 194 12.23 2.75 -2.38
N TYR A 195 12.63 1.51 -2.25
CA TYR A 195 12.04 0.41 -3.00
C TYR A 195 11.97 -0.86 -2.14
N SER A 196 11.00 -1.68 -2.46
CA SER A 196 10.70 -2.90 -1.73
C SER A 196 10.11 -3.97 -2.65
N ILE A 197 10.11 -5.20 -2.15
CA ILE A 197 9.36 -6.31 -2.73
C ILE A 197 8.24 -6.63 -1.77
N ASN A 198 7.01 -6.63 -2.25
CA ASN A 198 5.85 -6.90 -1.42
C ASN A 198 5.04 -8.07 -1.98
N LEU A 199 4.49 -8.87 -1.08
CA LEU A 199 3.52 -9.92 -1.36
C LEU A 199 2.24 -9.61 -0.59
N GLY A 200 1.12 -9.54 -1.28
CA GLY A 200 -0.21 -9.29 -0.73
C GLY A 200 -1.14 -10.47 -0.93
N LEU A 201 -1.98 -10.70 0.07
CA LEU A 201 -3.15 -11.56 -0.03
C LEU A 201 -4.36 -10.67 -0.26
N ASN A 202 -5.16 -10.93 -1.29
CA ASN A 202 -6.30 -10.09 -1.60
C ASN A 202 -7.59 -10.86 -1.29
N TYR A 203 -8.46 -10.25 -0.51
CA TYR A 203 -9.86 -10.61 -0.49
C TYR A 203 -10.64 -9.59 -1.30
N THR A 204 -11.44 -10.04 -2.24
CA THR A 204 -12.22 -9.20 -3.16
C THR A 204 -13.70 -9.47 -2.97
N TYR A 205 -14.47 -8.40 -2.77
CA TYR A 205 -15.92 -8.41 -2.87
C TYR A 205 -16.33 -7.75 -4.18
N ILE A 206 -17.13 -8.44 -4.98
CA ILE A 206 -17.57 -8.01 -6.31
C ILE A 206 -18.98 -7.45 -6.16
N ILE A 207 -19.19 -6.22 -6.63
CA ILE A 207 -20.47 -5.57 -6.71
C ILE A 207 -20.91 -5.62 -8.17
N ASP A 208 -21.99 -6.36 -8.43
CA ASP A 208 -22.60 -6.54 -9.75
C ASP A 208 -23.58 -5.39 -10.06
#